data_9d84b508a567fb760d0d9193bbb47e64
#
_entry.id   9d84b508a567fb760d0d9193bbb47e64
#
_cell.length_a   1.000
_cell.length_b   1.000
_cell.length_c   1.000
_cell.angle_alpha   90.00
_cell.angle_beta   90.00
_cell.angle_gamma   90.00
#
_symmetry.space_group_name_H-M   'P 1'
#
loop_
_entity.id
_entity.type
_entity.pdbx_description
1 polymer ?
#
loop_
_entity_poly.entity_id
_entity_poly.type
_entity_poly.pdbx_seq_one_letter_code
_entity_poly.pdbx_strand_id
1 'polypeptide(L)'
;ITQKEIDDDIIAIAGDNLFELSLIDVHNFFKKKKSNVIVLHDVKDFELARHYGIVEVSGSIVVNFEEKPIIPKSTLASTGIYFFPKKTIDLIKKYIAQGNNPDKTGNFIEWLHKRDKVYSYVTDKKWYDIGSLEQLEQANRHYKDKF
;
A
#
# COMPACT_ATOMS: atom_id res chain seq x y z
N ILE A 1 20.46 -6.98 -19.65
CA ILE A 1 19.26 -6.12 -19.67
C ILE A 1 19.69 -4.83 -19.01
N THR A 2 19.90 -3.78 -19.81
CA THR A 2 20.13 -2.43 -19.28
C THR A 2 18.86 -1.98 -18.58
N GLN A 3 18.86 -1.96 -17.25
CA GLN A 3 17.81 -1.33 -16.48
C GLN A 3 17.81 0.16 -16.84
N LYS A 4 16.80 0.60 -17.59
CA LYS A 4 16.52 2.03 -17.69
C LYS A 4 16.25 2.54 -16.29
N GLU A 5 17.01 3.53 -15.84
CA GLU A 5 16.70 4.20 -14.57
C GLU A 5 15.31 4.80 -14.66
N ILE A 6 14.49 4.54 -13.64
CA ILE A 6 13.19 5.19 -13.51
C ILE A 6 13.46 6.66 -13.18
N ASP A 7 12.90 7.56 -13.98
CA ASP A 7 13.12 9.01 -13.86
C ASP A 7 11.78 9.78 -13.82
N ASP A 8 10.76 9.22 -13.16
CA ASP A 8 9.42 9.79 -13.02
C ASP A 8 8.76 9.36 -11.71
N ASP A 9 7.57 9.88 -11.45
CA ASP A 9 6.69 9.40 -10.38
C ASP A 9 6.35 7.91 -10.60
N ILE A 10 6.23 7.16 -9.51
CA ILE A 10 6.02 5.70 -9.55
C ILE A 10 4.66 5.36 -8.95
N ILE A 11 3.92 4.47 -9.64
CA ILE A 11 2.82 3.72 -9.05
C ILE A 11 3.31 2.28 -8.88
N ALA A 12 3.32 1.79 -7.64
CA ALA A 12 3.61 0.39 -7.33
C ALA A 12 2.31 -0.30 -6.90
N ILE A 13 2.01 -1.43 -7.52
CA ILE A 13 0.79 -2.22 -7.25
C ILE A 13 1.21 -3.66 -7.06
N ALA A 14 0.81 -4.29 -5.96
CA ALA A 14 1.02 -5.71 -5.73
C ALA A 14 0.18 -6.52 -6.72
N GLY A 15 0.80 -7.53 -7.35
CA GLY A 15 0.23 -8.26 -8.48
C GLY A 15 -0.87 -9.26 -8.13
N ASP A 16 -1.10 -9.52 -6.85
CA ASP A 16 -2.10 -10.42 -6.28
C ASP A 16 -3.35 -9.70 -5.76
N ASN A 17 -3.50 -8.41 -6.07
CA ASN A 17 -4.60 -7.58 -5.59
C ASN A 17 -5.64 -7.30 -6.68
N LEU A 18 -6.92 -7.50 -6.32
CA LEU A 18 -8.06 -7.05 -7.11
C LEU A 18 -8.80 -5.92 -6.37
N PHE A 19 -9.17 -4.86 -7.07
CA PHE A 19 -9.80 -3.70 -6.45
C PHE A 19 -10.74 -2.96 -7.40
N GLU A 20 -11.74 -2.29 -6.82
CA GLU A 20 -12.69 -1.44 -7.55
C GLU A 20 -12.39 0.06 -7.39
N LEU A 21 -11.28 0.36 -6.78
CA LEU A 21 -10.79 1.71 -6.56
C LEU A 21 -10.46 2.42 -7.89
N SER A 22 -10.83 3.69 -8.00
CA SER A 22 -10.39 4.57 -9.09
C SER A 22 -8.94 5.02 -8.85
N LEU A 23 -8.00 4.51 -9.63
CA LEU A 23 -6.61 4.97 -9.56
C LEU A 23 -6.47 6.45 -9.97
N ILE A 24 -7.40 6.99 -10.76
CA ILE A 24 -7.43 8.41 -11.14
C ILE A 24 -7.68 9.27 -9.90
N ASP A 25 -8.59 8.86 -9.02
CA ASP A 25 -8.90 9.62 -7.80
C ASP A 25 -7.71 9.63 -6.83
N VAL A 26 -7.04 8.47 -6.68
CA VAL A 26 -5.81 8.38 -5.89
C VAL A 26 -4.69 9.23 -6.50
N HIS A 27 -4.54 9.21 -7.84
CA HIS A 27 -3.55 10.03 -8.54
C HIS A 27 -3.81 11.53 -8.33
N ASN A 28 -5.07 11.97 -8.41
CA ASN A 28 -5.44 13.36 -8.15
C ASN A 28 -5.10 13.77 -6.69
N PHE A 29 -5.37 12.88 -5.74
CA PHE A 29 -4.96 13.07 -4.34
C PHE A 29 -3.43 13.15 -4.20
N PHE A 30 -2.70 12.23 -4.84
CA PHE A 30 -1.24 12.23 -4.87
C PHE A 30 -0.67 13.53 -5.44
N LYS A 31 -1.19 14.00 -6.59
CA LYS A 31 -0.76 15.27 -7.20
C LYS A 31 -1.03 16.45 -6.28
N LYS A 32 -2.14 16.45 -5.54
CA LYS A 32 -2.47 17.48 -4.54
C LYS A 32 -1.51 17.47 -3.36
N LYS A 33 -1.13 16.27 -2.87
CA LYS A 33 -0.24 16.11 -1.70
C LYS A 33 1.24 16.31 -2.05
N LYS A 34 1.65 16.05 -3.29
CA LYS A 34 3.05 16.13 -3.78
C LYS A 34 4.03 15.35 -2.89
N SER A 35 3.59 14.22 -2.37
CA SER A 35 4.33 13.38 -1.42
C SER A 35 3.92 11.92 -1.60
N ASN A 36 4.59 11.01 -0.86
CA ASN A 36 4.24 9.59 -0.86
C ASN A 36 2.78 9.37 -0.45
N VAL A 37 2.09 8.47 -1.13
CA VAL A 37 0.72 8.07 -0.79
C VAL A 37 0.64 6.56 -0.71
N ILE A 38 0.00 6.07 0.34
CA ILE A 38 -0.39 4.67 0.53
C ILE A 38 -1.92 4.57 0.49
N VAL A 39 -2.42 3.58 -0.22
CA VAL A 39 -3.85 3.26 -0.23
C VAL A 39 -4.16 2.28 0.87
N LEU A 40 -5.16 2.60 1.67
CA LEU A 40 -5.61 1.80 2.81
C LEU A 40 -7.05 1.36 2.62
N HIS A 41 -7.37 0.17 3.12
CA HIS A 41 -8.73 -0.34 3.26
C HIS A 41 -9.00 -0.64 4.73
N ASP A 42 -10.16 -0.21 5.25
CA ASP A 42 -10.57 -0.54 6.60
C ASP A 42 -11.22 -1.93 6.61
N VAL A 43 -10.50 -2.92 7.12
CA VAL A 43 -11.01 -4.30 7.23
C VAL A 43 -12.01 -4.48 8.35
N LYS A 44 -12.16 -3.50 9.27
CA LYS A 44 -13.14 -3.45 10.38
C LYS A 44 -13.10 -4.64 11.34
N ASP A 45 -12.05 -5.44 11.28
CA ASP A 45 -11.86 -6.65 12.07
C ASP A 45 -10.39 -6.75 12.50
N PHE A 46 -10.13 -6.76 13.80
CA PHE A 46 -8.79 -6.84 14.36
C PHE A 46 -8.13 -8.21 14.16
N GLU A 47 -8.89 -9.29 14.10
CA GLU A 47 -8.32 -10.61 13.81
C GLU A 47 -7.89 -10.68 12.34
N LEU A 48 -8.72 -10.16 11.43
CA LEU A 48 -8.35 -10.07 10.02
C LEU A 48 -7.15 -9.13 9.80
N ALA A 49 -7.07 -8.03 10.54
CA ALA A 49 -5.98 -7.06 10.46
C ALA A 49 -4.60 -7.69 10.71
N ARG A 50 -4.51 -8.75 11.51
CA ARG A 50 -3.24 -9.46 11.82
C ARG A 50 -2.55 -10.06 10.59
N HIS A 51 -3.26 -10.20 9.49
CA HIS A 51 -2.74 -10.76 8.24
C HIS A 51 -2.12 -9.74 7.29
N TYR A 52 -2.26 -8.44 7.60
CA TYR A 52 -1.87 -7.34 6.71
C TYR A 52 -0.85 -6.39 7.35
N GLY A 53 -0.23 -5.56 6.53
CA GLY A 53 0.47 -4.38 7.01
C GLY A 53 -0.55 -3.37 7.54
N ILE A 54 -0.48 -3.05 8.82
CA ILE A 54 -1.44 -2.19 9.53
C ILE A 54 -0.88 -0.80 9.71
N VAL A 55 -1.72 0.18 9.48
CA VAL A 55 -1.34 1.59 9.48
C VAL A 55 -2.14 2.36 10.53
N GLU A 56 -1.43 3.17 11.31
CA GLU A 56 -2.03 4.19 12.16
C GLU A 56 -1.86 5.56 11.48
N VAL A 57 -2.91 6.37 11.52
CA VAL A 57 -2.92 7.68 10.87
C VAL A 57 -3.31 8.79 11.83
N SER A 58 -2.74 9.99 11.62
CA SER A 58 -3.20 11.23 12.23
C SER A 58 -3.71 12.14 11.11
N GLY A 59 -5.04 12.31 11.05
CA GLY A 59 -5.67 12.86 9.86
C GLY A 59 -5.40 11.99 8.63
N SER A 60 -4.70 12.52 7.63
CA SER A 60 -4.28 11.78 6.44
C SER A 60 -2.78 11.43 6.42
N ILE A 61 -2.06 11.58 7.54
CA ILE A 61 -0.62 11.31 7.63
C ILE A 61 -0.41 9.98 8.34
N VAL A 62 0.41 9.11 7.75
CA VAL A 62 0.85 7.86 8.38
C VAL A 62 1.79 8.20 9.54
N VAL A 63 1.43 7.72 10.73
CA VAL A 63 2.22 7.91 11.95
C VAL A 63 2.86 6.61 12.44
N ASN A 64 2.30 5.46 12.06
CA ASN A 64 2.90 4.15 12.29
C ASN A 64 2.52 3.16 11.20
N PHE A 65 3.42 2.22 10.93
CA PHE A 65 3.20 1.07 10.05
C PHE A 65 3.80 -0.17 10.72
N GLU A 66 3.05 -1.25 10.78
CA GLU A 66 3.49 -2.53 11.35
C GLU A 66 3.05 -3.68 10.45
N GLU A 67 4.01 -4.48 9.98
CA GLU A 67 3.75 -5.63 9.13
C GLU A 67 3.25 -6.81 9.97
N LYS A 68 2.02 -7.27 9.72
CA LYS A 68 1.39 -8.44 10.36
C LYS A 68 1.52 -8.43 11.89
N PRO A 69 1.02 -7.39 12.57
CA PRO A 69 1.16 -7.27 14.01
C PRO A 69 0.39 -8.35 14.76
N ILE A 70 0.96 -8.85 15.84
CA ILE A 70 0.27 -9.81 16.75
C ILE A 70 -0.94 -9.13 17.40
N ILE A 71 -0.80 -7.86 17.76
CA ILE A 71 -1.85 -7.03 18.38
C ILE A 71 -1.99 -5.75 17.53
N PRO A 72 -2.87 -5.77 16.49
CA PRO A 72 -3.10 -4.59 15.67
C PRO A 72 -3.65 -3.41 16.48
N LYS A 73 -3.15 -2.22 16.23
CA LYS A 73 -3.63 -0.98 16.86
C LYS A 73 -4.64 -0.23 16.00
N SER A 74 -4.86 -0.72 14.79
CA SER A 74 -5.78 -0.15 13.80
C SER A 74 -6.33 -1.28 12.94
N THR A 75 -7.43 -1.03 12.24
CA THR A 75 -7.99 -1.93 11.21
C THR A 75 -7.71 -1.42 9.78
N LEU A 76 -6.90 -0.36 9.65
CA LEU A 76 -6.50 0.18 8.35
C LEU A 76 -5.38 -0.66 7.75
N ALA A 77 -5.73 -1.53 6.81
CA ALA A 77 -4.82 -2.40 6.11
C ALA A 77 -4.22 -1.73 4.86
N SER A 78 -2.91 -1.92 4.65
CA SER A 78 -2.25 -1.55 3.40
C SER A 78 -2.73 -2.45 2.26
N THR A 79 -3.21 -1.84 1.18
CA THR A 79 -3.73 -2.57 0.01
C THR A 79 -2.63 -2.99 -0.97
N GLY A 80 -1.37 -2.70 -0.70
CA GLY A 80 -0.31 -2.97 -1.67
C GLY A 80 -0.28 -1.97 -2.85
N ILE A 81 -0.99 -0.83 -2.74
CA ILE A 81 -1.01 0.22 -3.77
C ILE A 81 -0.34 1.47 -3.20
N TYR A 82 0.70 1.93 -3.89
CA TYR A 82 1.54 3.04 -3.46
C TYR A 82 1.80 4.01 -4.61
N PHE A 83 1.86 5.30 -4.29
CA PHE A 83 2.26 6.35 -5.21
C PHE A 83 3.47 7.07 -4.62
N PHE A 84 4.57 7.07 -5.35
CA PHE A 84 5.82 7.70 -4.93
C PHE A 84 6.22 8.79 -5.90
N PRO A 85 6.47 10.03 -5.43
CA PRO A 85 7.05 11.05 -6.28
C PRO A 85 8.48 10.66 -6.67
N LYS A 86 8.95 11.14 -7.82
CA LYS A 86 10.32 10.89 -8.35
C LYS A 86 11.40 11.00 -7.27
N LYS A 87 11.31 12.00 -6.39
CA LYS A 87 12.29 12.18 -5.29
C LYS A 87 12.44 10.97 -4.37
N THR A 88 11.43 10.11 -4.28
CA THR A 88 11.44 8.91 -3.43
C THR A 88 12.36 7.81 -3.99
N ILE A 89 12.73 7.88 -5.27
CA ILE A 89 13.66 6.93 -5.88
C ILE A 89 15.00 6.94 -5.14
N ASP A 90 15.50 8.10 -4.74
CA ASP A 90 16.75 8.20 -3.97
C ASP A 90 16.61 7.58 -2.57
N LEU A 91 15.43 7.67 -1.96
CA LEU A 91 15.13 7.00 -0.69
C LEU A 91 15.04 5.47 -0.85
N ILE A 92 14.51 4.99 -1.97
CA ILE A 92 14.50 3.55 -2.29
C ILE A 92 15.94 3.04 -2.46
N LYS A 93 16.77 3.75 -3.24
CA LYS A 93 18.20 3.43 -3.41
C LYS A 93 18.93 3.39 -2.06
N LYS A 94 18.68 4.38 -1.21
CA LYS A 94 19.26 4.46 0.14
C LYS A 94 18.81 3.30 1.05
N TYR A 95 17.52 2.95 1.00
CA TYR A 95 16.96 1.82 1.75
C TYR A 95 17.68 0.51 1.41
N ILE A 96 17.86 0.25 0.11
CA ILE A 96 18.55 -0.95 -0.40
C ILE A 96 20.05 -0.91 -0.02
N ALA A 97 20.72 0.23 -0.21
CA ALA A 97 22.15 0.39 0.11
C ALA A 97 22.46 0.20 1.60
N GLN A 98 21.50 0.41 2.48
CA GLN A 98 21.61 0.15 3.92
C GLN A 98 21.46 -1.34 4.28
N GLY A 99 21.31 -2.24 3.30
CA GLY A 99 21.14 -3.68 3.53
C GLY A 99 19.74 -4.08 4.02
N ASN A 100 18.75 -3.20 3.91
CA ASN A 100 17.39 -3.53 4.25
C ASN A 100 16.78 -4.52 3.23
N ASN A 101 15.84 -5.35 3.70
CA ASN A 101 15.21 -6.36 2.86
C ASN A 101 14.26 -5.70 1.83
N PRO A 102 14.50 -5.87 0.51
CA PRO A 102 13.67 -5.28 -0.53
C PRO A 102 12.42 -6.12 -0.87
N ASP A 103 12.30 -7.35 -0.34
CA ASP A 103 11.28 -8.31 -0.78
C ASP A 103 9.85 -7.92 -0.38
N LYS A 104 9.73 -7.08 0.66
CA LYS A 104 8.43 -6.63 1.17
C LYS A 104 8.34 -5.12 1.14
N THR A 105 7.43 -4.60 0.32
CA THR A 105 7.18 -3.15 0.23
C THR A 105 6.75 -2.55 1.58
N GLY A 106 6.04 -3.32 2.41
CA GLY A 106 5.66 -2.90 3.77
C GLY A 106 6.86 -2.47 4.62
N ASN A 107 7.97 -3.22 4.57
CA ASN A 107 9.19 -2.87 5.29
C ASN A 107 9.77 -1.52 4.82
N PHE A 108 9.67 -1.24 3.52
CA PHE A 108 10.07 0.06 2.99
C PHE A 108 9.17 1.18 3.50
N ILE A 109 7.85 0.98 3.55
CA ILE A 109 6.90 1.97 4.09
C ILE A 109 7.16 2.24 5.58
N GLU A 110 7.43 1.18 6.38
CA GLU A 110 7.79 1.31 7.79
C GLU A 110 9.08 2.15 7.96
N TRP A 111 10.05 1.96 7.09
CA TRP A 111 11.28 2.75 7.09
C TRP A 111 11.04 4.18 6.60
N LEU A 112 10.22 4.35 5.55
CA LEU A 112 9.99 5.61 4.84
C LEU A 112 9.24 6.63 5.70
N HIS A 113 8.15 6.22 6.39
CA HIS A 113 7.32 7.15 7.16
C HIS A 113 8.07 7.83 8.32
N LYS A 114 9.19 7.24 8.76
CA LYS A 114 10.09 7.82 9.77
C LYS A 114 11.04 8.87 9.20
N ARG A 115 11.08 9.07 7.87
CA ARG A 115 12.06 9.90 7.15
C ARG A 115 11.45 10.92 6.19
N ASP A 116 10.32 10.59 5.62
CA ASP A 116 9.54 11.49 4.74
C ASP A 116 8.06 11.30 5.02
N LYS A 117 7.26 12.29 4.67
CA LYS A 117 5.80 12.22 4.84
C LYS A 117 5.21 11.17 3.91
N VAL A 118 4.36 10.33 4.49
CA VAL A 118 3.51 9.39 3.77
C VAL A 118 2.07 9.73 4.09
N TYR A 119 1.29 10.04 3.06
CA TYR A 119 -0.14 10.29 3.19
C TYR A 119 -0.93 9.01 2.96
N SER A 120 -2.04 8.88 3.64
CA SER A 120 -3.00 7.79 3.47
C SER A 120 -4.18 8.24 2.62
N TYR A 121 -4.57 7.41 1.67
CA TYR A 121 -5.83 7.47 0.96
C TYR A 121 -6.67 6.27 1.40
N VAL A 122 -7.67 6.50 2.24
CA VAL A 122 -8.55 5.43 2.74
C VAL A 122 -9.69 5.23 1.75
N THR A 123 -9.93 3.98 1.34
CA THR A 123 -11.02 3.61 0.43
C THR A 123 -11.99 2.65 1.10
N ASP A 124 -13.28 2.79 0.78
CA ASP A 124 -14.37 1.86 1.10
C ASP A 124 -14.70 0.89 -0.04
N LYS A 125 -14.00 1.03 -1.18
CA LYS A 125 -14.21 0.18 -2.36
C LYS A 125 -13.74 -1.24 -2.10
N LYS A 126 -14.34 -2.19 -2.82
CA LYS A 126 -13.96 -3.61 -2.73
C LYS A 126 -12.48 -3.78 -3.05
N TRP A 127 -11.83 -4.53 -2.19
CA TRP A 127 -10.45 -4.93 -2.29
C TRP A 127 -10.30 -6.39 -1.87
N TYR A 128 -9.55 -7.15 -2.64
CA TYR A 128 -9.21 -8.54 -2.39
C TYR A 128 -7.70 -8.74 -2.53
N ASP A 129 -7.10 -9.28 -1.49
CA ASP A 129 -5.73 -9.79 -1.50
C ASP A 129 -5.80 -11.30 -1.77
N ILE A 130 -5.36 -11.72 -2.97
CA ILE A 130 -5.51 -13.10 -3.42
C ILE A 130 -4.32 -13.94 -2.96
N GLY A 131 -4.28 -14.29 -1.68
CA GLY A 131 -3.27 -15.14 -1.08
C GLY A 131 -3.70 -16.60 -0.88
N SER A 132 -4.97 -16.94 -1.17
CA SER A 132 -5.51 -18.30 -0.99
C SER A 132 -6.58 -18.62 -2.04
N LEU A 133 -6.85 -19.94 -2.22
CA LEU A 133 -7.94 -20.42 -3.08
C LEU A 133 -9.31 -19.87 -2.61
N GLU A 134 -9.54 -19.78 -1.33
CA GLU A 134 -10.78 -19.25 -0.77
C GLU A 134 -11.00 -17.78 -1.13
N GLN A 135 -9.94 -16.95 -1.03
CA GLN A 135 -9.99 -15.55 -1.42
C GLN A 135 -10.21 -15.40 -2.93
N LEU A 136 -9.60 -16.25 -3.74
CA LEU A 136 -9.82 -16.30 -5.18
C LEU A 136 -11.28 -16.66 -5.51
N GLU A 137 -11.86 -17.65 -4.85
CA GLU A 137 -13.27 -18.03 -5.03
C GLU A 137 -14.23 -16.91 -4.61
N GLN A 138 -13.92 -16.20 -3.53
CA GLN A 138 -14.72 -15.03 -3.09
C GLN A 138 -14.67 -13.93 -4.13
N ALA A 139 -13.49 -13.61 -4.65
CA ALA A 139 -13.31 -12.63 -5.71
C ALA A 139 -14.06 -13.07 -6.98
N ASN A 140 -13.91 -14.33 -7.42
CA ASN A 140 -14.61 -14.86 -8.59
C ASN A 140 -16.13 -14.77 -8.45
N ARG A 141 -16.70 -15.07 -7.29
CA ARG A 141 -18.13 -14.92 -7.04
C ARG A 141 -18.58 -13.47 -7.19
N HIS A 142 -17.80 -12.53 -6.70
CA HIS A 142 -18.12 -11.10 -6.81
C HIS A 142 -18.04 -10.57 -8.24
N TYR A 143 -17.06 -11.03 -9.02
CA TYR A 143 -16.84 -10.52 -10.38
C TYR A 143 -17.60 -11.30 -11.46
N LYS A 144 -18.08 -12.52 -11.17
CA LYS A 144 -18.80 -13.37 -12.14
C LYS A 144 -20.03 -12.71 -12.76
N ASP A 145 -20.70 -11.84 -12.00
CA ASP A 145 -21.93 -11.17 -12.44
C ASP A 145 -21.64 -9.76 -13.06
N LYS A 146 -20.37 -9.39 -13.18
CA LYS A 146 -19.97 -8.07 -13.70
C LYS A 146 -19.42 -8.10 -15.13
N PHE A 147 -19.15 -9.29 -15.64
CA PHE A 147 -18.65 -9.56 -16.98
C PHE A 147 -19.44 -10.73 -17.58
#